data_085b026fcc268a915471e80aa8591739
#
_entry.id   085b026fcc268a915471e80aa8591739
#
_cell.length_a   1.000
_cell.length_b   1.000
_cell.length_c   1.000
_cell.angle_alpha   90.00
_cell.angle_beta   90.00
_cell.angle_gamma   90.00
#
_symmetry.space_group_name_H-M   'P 1'
#
loop_
_entity.id
_entity.type
_entity.pdbx_description
1 polymer ?
#
loop_
_entity_poly.entity_id
_entity_poly.type
_entity_poly.pdbx_seq_one_letter_code
_entity_poly.pdbx_strand_id
1 'polypeptide(L)'
;MTAKEPSPGLRPTSPAEPGEVKKPSPAGAGEVKSDTTPMRPGLEIDAARLAPWLAAHVEGFAGPLTLRQFKGGQSNPTYKLDSAAVSYVLRRKPPGKLLPGAHAVDREYKVLKALGSQGFPVPRVYALCEDESVIGTPFYVMDMVPGRIVWEAHFPDMTREQRGAHFDAMNATIALLHSYEPAAIGLGDYGRATGFVERQVARWSKQYVNDTDAGRVPAMDRLVDWLGKHLPTDSGDSRVVHGDYRCDNMIFAADAPEVRAVLDWELSTLGDPVADFTYHLLMYRMPGGPSFSGLAGMDLAALGIPSEDDYVADYCRRTGRDHLPNKDYLIVFCLFRLAAILHGIKGRLARGNASSAHAAAMVERLEPLADLAWEEAEKARL
;
A
#
# COMPACT_ATOMS: atom_id res chain seq x y z
N MET A 1 53.60 49.75 -49.39
CA MET A 1 54.16 50.25 -48.09
C MET A 1 53.03 50.75 -47.28
N THR A 2 52.39 49.89 -46.53
CA THR A 2 51.25 50.23 -45.65
C THR A 2 51.54 49.68 -44.28
N ALA A 3 51.62 50.56 -43.31
CA ALA A 3 51.92 50.31 -41.92
C ALA A 3 50.69 49.65 -41.26
N LYS A 4 50.95 48.64 -40.45
CA LYS A 4 49.97 47.88 -39.66
C LYS A 4 49.92 48.48 -38.28
N GLU A 5 48.72 48.86 -37.85
CA GLU A 5 48.43 49.37 -36.49
C GLU A 5 48.51 48.25 -35.46
N PRO A 6 48.89 48.54 -34.19
CA PRO A 6 48.93 47.56 -33.11
C PRO A 6 47.59 47.45 -32.38
N SER A 7 47.23 46.24 -32.03
CA SER A 7 46.04 45.88 -31.21
C SER A 7 46.08 46.40 -29.80
N PRO A 8 44.96 46.75 -29.15
CA PRO A 8 44.91 47.29 -27.81
C PRO A 8 45.08 46.18 -26.72
N GLY A 9 45.90 46.52 -25.72
CA GLY A 9 46.27 45.65 -24.62
C GLY A 9 45.12 45.29 -23.68
N LEU A 10 45.14 44.07 -23.19
CA LEU A 10 44.29 43.51 -22.15
C LEU A 10 44.65 44.21 -20.81
N ARG A 11 43.61 44.75 -20.13
CA ARG A 11 43.70 45.18 -18.72
C ARG A 11 43.61 43.97 -17.79
N PRO A 12 44.32 43.95 -16.67
CA PRO A 12 44.19 42.88 -15.69
C PRO A 12 42.84 43.00 -14.93
N THR A 13 42.14 41.90 -14.84
CA THR A 13 40.92 41.74 -14.06
C THR A 13 41.28 41.61 -12.56
N SER A 14 40.64 42.41 -11.70
CA SER A 14 40.67 42.31 -10.25
C SER A 14 40.23 40.93 -9.75
N PRO A 15 40.77 40.47 -8.59
CA PRO A 15 40.33 39.19 -7.99
C PRO A 15 38.88 39.29 -7.53
N ALA A 16 38.09 38.29 -7.83
CA ALA A 16 36.71 38.11 -7.37
C ALA A 16 36.69 37.95 -5.84
N GLU A 17 35.78 38.65 -5.20
CA GLU A 17 35.48 38.48 -3.77
C GLU A 17 34.96 37.06 -3.50
N PRO A 18 35.23 36.46 -2.31
CA PRO A 18 34.72 35.12 -1.98
C PRO A 18 33.22 35.18 -1.80
N GLY A 19 32.50 34.44 -2.64
CA GLY A 19 31.04 34.30 -2.60
C GLY A 19 30.57 33.82 -1.23
N GLU A 20 29.63 34.53 -0.67
CA GLU A 20 28.88 34.16 0.54
C GLU A 20 28.27 32.77 0.38
N VAL A 21 28.75 31.80 1.15
CA VAL A 21 28.16 30.48 1.29
C VAL A 21 26.81 30.67 1.99
N LYS A 22 25.72 30.65 1.22
CA LYS A 22 24.37 30.59 1.78
C LYS A 22 24.26 29.32 2.64
N LYS A 23 24.17 29.52 3.97
CA LYS A 23 23.76 28.47 4.89
C LYS A 23 22.41 27.90 4.42
N PRO A 24 22.21 26.55 4.35
CA PRO A 24 20.92 26.00 4.07
C PRO A 24 19.96 26.46 5.19
N SER A 25 18.84 27.05 4.78
CA SER A 25 17.70 27.29 5.67
C SER A 25 17.30 25.98 6.34
N PRO A 26 16.91 25.98 7.63
CA PRO A 26 16.33 24.80 8.24
C PRO A 26 15.10 24.41 7.41
N ALA A 27 15.10 23.17 6.91
CA ALA A 27 13.96 22.59 6.19
C ALA A 27 12.74 22.76 7.11
N GLY A 28 11.83 23.62 6.71
CA GLY A 28 10.54 23.76 7.34
C GLY A 28 9.88 22.38 7.38
N ALA A 29 9.31 22.01 8.52
CA ALA A 29 8.48 20.84 8.67
C ALA A 29 7.46 20.84 7.52
N GLY A 30 7.65 19.94 6.55
CA GLY A 30 6.79 19.83 5.39
C GLY A 30 5.41 19.47 5.88
N GLU A 31 4.52 20.47 5.89
CA GLU A 31 3.10 20.25 6.00
C GLU A 31 2.75 19.18 4.96
N VAL A 32 2.22 18.03 5.39
CA VAL A 32 1.68 17.03 4.49
C VAL A 32 0.61 17.76 3.68
N LYS A 33 0.98 18.21 2.47
CA LYS A 33 0.00 18.74 1.54
C LYS A 33 -1.00 17.62 1.35
N SER A 34 -2.14 17.71 2.05
CA SER A 34 -3.21 16.74 1.91
C SER A 34 -3.56 16.71 0.43
N ASP A 35 -3.25 15.57 -0.22
CA ASP A 35 -3.45 15.39 -1.64
C ASP A 35 -4.95 15.25 -1.93
N THR A 36 -5.70 16.33 -1.62
CA THR A 36 -7.14 16.41 -1.74
C THR A 36 -7.54 17.33 -2.89
N THR A 37 -8.68 17.02 -3.46
CA THR A 37 -9.34 17.77 -4.53
C THR A 37 -10.77 18.12 -4.10
N PRO A 38 -11.47 19.01 -4.83
CA PRO A 38 -12.93 19.06 -4.77
C PRO A 38 -13.51 17.66 -5.01
N MET A 39 -14.67 17.40 -4.44
CA MET A 39 -15.36 16.12 -4.65
C MET A 39 -15.66 15.91 -6.13
N ARG A 40 -15.47 14.67 -6.59
CA ARG A 40 -15.71 14.30 -8.00
C ARG A 40 -17.20 14.26 -8.29
N PRO A 41 -17.64 14.55 -9.54
CA PRO A 41 -19.04 14.41 -9.94
C PRO A 41 -19.60 13.01 -9.64
N GLY A 42 -20.78 12.96 -9.02
CA GLY A 42 -21.43 11.71 -8.58
C GLY A 42 -20.89 11.10 -7.28
N LEU A 43 -19.88 11.73 -6.65
CA LEU A 43 -19.32 11.32 -5.36
C LEU A 43 -19.49 12.39 -4.28
N GLU A 44 -20.30 13.41 -4.54
CA GLU A 44 -20.56 14.50 -3.60
C GLU A 44 -21.25 13.97 -2.34
N ILE A 45 -20.94 14.60 -1.21
CA ILE A 45 -21.58 14.37 0.08
C ILE A 45 -22.20 15.70 0.54
N ASP A 46 -23.46 15.66 0.91
CA ASP A 46 -24.14 16.81 1.50
C ASP A 46 -23.69 17.01 2.95
N ALA A 47 -22.90 18.06 3.18
CA ALA A 47 -22.40 18.42 4.49
C ALA A 47 -23.53 18.72 5.50
N ALA A 48 -24.65 19.29 5.05
CA ALA A 48 -25.77 19.62 5.93
C ALA A 48 -26.46 18.34 6.48
N ARG A 49 -26.47 17.25 5.73
CA ARG A 49 -27.00 15.96 6.17
C ARG A 49 -25.99 15.19 7.02
N LEU A 50 -24.71 15.27 6.71
CA LEU A 50 -23.65 14.55 7.42
C LEU A 50 -23.35 15.18 8.79
N ALA A 51 -23.33 16.51 8.90
CA ALA A 51 -22.92 17.20 10.15
C ALA A 51 -23.73 16.84 11.40
N PRO A 52 -25.08 16.71 11.36
CA PRO A 52 -25.84 16.27 12.52
C PRO A 52 -25.50 14.85 12.96
N TRP A 53 -25.25 13.96 12.01
CA TRP A 53 -24.83 12.59 12.32
C TRP A 53 -23.45 12.56 12.99
N LEU A 54 -22.48 13.33 12.47
CA LEU A 54 -21.16 13.47 13.08
C LEU A 54 -21.25 14.01 14.51
N ALA A 55 -22.05 15.03 14.74
CA ALA A 55 -22.22 15.62 16.06
C ALA A 55 -22.78 14.62 17.10
N ALA A 56 -23.59 13.66 16.65
CA ALA A 56 -24.16 12.63 17.53
C ALA A 56 -23.25 11.43 17.75
N HIS A 57 -22.30 11.12 16.85
CA HIS A 57 -21.59 9.84 16.86
C HIS A 57 -20.06 9.96 16.88
N VAL A 58 -19.50 11.14 16.60
CA VAL A 58 -18.05 11.34 16.53
C VAL A 58 -17.58 12.26 17.65
N GLU A 59 -16.84 11.68 18.58
CA GLU A 59 -16.28 12.40 19.73
C GLU A 59 -15.41 13.57 19.27
N GLY A 60 -15.62 14.75 19.86
CA GLY A 60 -14.85 15.96 19.55
C GLY A 60 -15.26 16.68 18.29
N PHE A 61 -16.25 16.18 17.52
CA PHE A 61 -16.74 16.88 16.35
C PHE A 61 -17.50 18.16 16.75
N ALA A 62 -17.09 19.31 16.16
CA ALA A 62 -17.77 20.58 16.27
C ALA A 62 -17.73 21.28 14.91
N GLY A 63 -18.89 21.75 14.41
CA GLY A 63 -18.98 22.46 13.12
C GLY A 63 -18.23 23.79 13.12
N PRO A 64 -18.05 24.45 11.95
CA PRO A 64 -18.59 24.04 10.66
C PRO A 64 -17.82 22.88 10.02
N LEU A 65 -18.46 22.16 9.09
CA LEU A 65 -17.90 21.03 8.35
C LEU A 65 -17.50 21.43 6.93
N THR A 66 -16.25 21.13 6.56
CA THR A 66 -15.78 21.24 5.16
C THR A 66 -15.31 19.87 4.70
N LEU A 67 -15.68 19.49 3.47
CA LEU A 67 -15.31 18.21 2.86
C LEU A 67 -14.40 18.41 1.64
N ARG A 68 -13.37 17.59 1.56
CA ARG A 68 -12.51 17.45 0.38
C ARG A 68 -12.28 15.97 0.11
N GLN A 69 -12.15 15.57 -1.16
CA GLN A 69 -11.90 14.18 -1.53
C GLN A 69 -10.40 13.95 -1.70
N PHE A 70 -9.86 12.82 -1.18
CA PHE A 70 -8.50 12.40 -1.50
C PHE A 70 -8.39 11.95 -2.95
N LYS A 71 -7.26 12.24 -3.61
CA LYS A 71 -6.98 11.80 -4.99
C LYS A 71 -6.84 10.29 -5.09
N GLY A 72 -6.29 9.63 -4.07
CA GLY A 72 -6.21 8.18 -3.91
C GLY A 72 -7.54 7.55 -3.49
N GLY A 73 -7.52 6.26 -3.19
CA GLY A 73 -8.71 5.52 -2.74
C GLY A 73 -9.66 5.22 -3.90
N GLN A 74 -9.16 4.53 -4.93
CA GLN A 74 -9.97 4.20 -6.11
C GLN A 74 -11.08 3.19 -5.81
N SER A 75 -10.87 2.30 -4.84
CA SER A 75 -11.85 1.28 -4.44
C SER A 75 -12.97 1.90 -3.60
N ASN A 76 -12.63 2.52 -2.47
CA ASN A 76 -13.58 3.16 -1.55
C ASN A 76 -13.29 4.67 -1.51
N PRO A 77 -14.23 5.54 -1.96
CA PRO A 77 -14.05 6.97 -1.91
C PRO A 77 -13.75 7.45 -0.48
N THR A 78 -12.67 8.22 -0.34
CA THR A 78 -12.15 8.68 0.95
C THR A 78 -12.13 10.21 0.96
N TYR A 79 -12.58 10.80 2.07
CA TYR A 79 -12.76 12.24 2.22
C TYR A 79 -12.09 12.74 3.48
N LYS A 80 -11.47 13.90 3.39
CA LYS A 80 -11.05 14.70 4.53
C LYS A 80 -12.25 15.50 5.02
N LEU A 81 -12.51 15.43 6.32
CA LEU A 81 -13.51 16.20 7.02
C LEU A 81 -12.79 17.21 7.90
N ASP A 82 -12.86 18.48 7.58
CA ASP A 82 -12.32 19.54 8.43
C ASP A 82 -13.44 20.12 9.28
N SER A 83 -13.28 20.04 10.61
CA SER A 83 -14.15 20.69 11.61
C SER A 83 -13.45 21.89 12.24
N ALA A 84 -14.11 22.58 13.18
CA ALA A 84 -13.54 23.76 13.81
C ALA A 84 -12.20 23.50 14.56
N ALA A 85 -11.99 22.30 15.08
CA ALA A 85 -10.83 21.99 15.92
C ALA A 85 -9.98 20.82 15.38
N VAL A 86 -10.58 19.85 14.71
CA VAL A 86 -9.95 18.57 14.35
C VAL A 86 -10.33 18.16 12.94
N SER A 87 -9.42 17.54 12.22
CA SER A 87 -9.71 16.90 10.93
C SER A 87 -9.92 15.40 11.12
N TYR A 88 -10.88 14.85 10.39
CA TYR A 88 -11.17 13.41 10.35
C TYR A 88 -11.08 12.89 8.93
N VAL A 89 -11.12 11.58 8.78
CA VAL A 89 -11.24 10.90 7.49
C VAL A 89 -12.54 10.10 7.47
N LEU A 90 -13.31 10.25 6.39
CA LEU A 90 -14.49 9.45 6.09
C LEU A 90 -14.19 8.54 4.91
N ARG A 91 -14.45 7.24 5.05
CA ARG A 91 -14.35 6.26 3.98
C ARG A 91 -15.72 5.62 3.76
N ARG A 92 -16.21 5.63 2.52
CA ARG A 92 -17.55 5.13 2.17
C ARG A 92 -17.52 4.09 1.07
N LYS A 93 -18.56 3.26 1.00
CA LYS A 93 -18.83 2.44 -0.19
C LYS A 93 -19.08 3.34 -1.40
N PRO A 94 -18.56 2.99 -2.60
CA PRO A 94 -18.94 3.71 -3.81
C PRO A 94 -20.45 3.61 -4.05
N PRO A 95 -21.09 4.66 -4.61
CA PRO A 95 -22.49 4.58 -5.00
C PRO A 95 -22.67 3.64 -6.20
N GLY A 96 -23.85 3.04 -6.32
CA GLY A 96 -24.24 2.18 -7.45
C GLY A 96 -24.25 0.68 -7.14
N LYS A 97 -24.42 -0.14 -8.17
CA LYS A 97 -24.45 -1.61 -8.03
C LYS A 97 -23.04 -2.16 -7.83
N LEU A 98 -22.78 -2.75 -6.69
CA LEU A 98 -21.50 -3.37 -6.34
C LEU A 98 -21.60 -4.90 -6.39
N LEU A 99 -20.47 -5.56 -6.61
CA LEU A 99 -20.39 -7.01 -6.48
C LEU A 99 -20.55 -7.40 -5.00
N PRO A 100 -21.26 -8.51 -4.70
CA PRO A 100 -21.38 -8.98 -3.31
C PRO A 100 -20.03 -9.16 -2.63
N GLY A 101 -19.89 -8.59 -1.43
CA GLY A 101 -18.65 -8.65 -0.64
C GLY A 101 -17.52 -7.70 -1.08
N ALA A 102 -17.69 -6.94 -2.17
CA ALA A 102 -16.77 -5.88 -2.53
C ALA A 102 -17.05 -4.62 -1.68
N HIS A 103 -15.99 -3.85 -1.42
CA HIS A 103 -16.12 -2.56 -0.75
C HIS A 103 -16.76 -2.62 0.66
N ALA A 104 -16.37 -3.64 1.44
CA ALA A 104 -16.95 -3.94 2.75
C ALA A 104 -16.38 -3.02 3.85
N VAL A 105 -16.84 -1.76 3.91
CA VAL A 105 -16.39 -0.75 4.89
C VAL A 105 -16.69 -1.16 6.33
N ASP A 106 -17.69 -1.96 6.57
CA ASP A 106 -18.02 -2.61 7.84
C ASP A 106 -16.91 -3.56 8.30
N ARG A 107 -16.34 -4.33 7.38
CA ARG A 107 -15.19 -5.21 7.66
C ARG A 107 -13.92 -4.41 7.96
N GLU A 108 -13.65 -3.35 7.18
CA GLU A 108 -12.53 -2.44 7.44
C GLU A 108 -12.68 -1.80 8.84
N TYR A 109 -13.85 -1.28 9.16
CA TYR A 109 -14.14 -0.73 10.49
C TYR A 109 -13.91 -1.75 11.62
N LYS A 110 -14.38 -3.00 11.43
CA LYS A 110 -14.23 -4.08 12.42
C LYS A 110 -12.76 -4.37 12.72
N VAL A 111 -11.92 -4.55 11.69
CA VAL A 111 -10.49 -4.84 11.88
C VAL A 111 -9.73 -3.66 12.48
N LEU A 112 -9.98 -2.44 12.01
CA LEU A 112 -9.35 -1.23 12.56
C LEU A 112 -9.69 -1.05 14.03
N LYS A 113 -10.95 -1.25 14.42
CA LYS A 113 -11.40 -1.16 15.82
C LYS A 113 -10.72 -2.21 16.69
N ALA A 114 -10.66 -3.45 16.23
CA ALA A 114 -10.05 -4.54 16.97
C ALA A 114 -8.54 -4.34 17.17
N LEU A 115 -7.81 -4.03 16.11
CA LEU A 115 -6.37 -3.80 16.16
C LEU A 115 -6.00 -2.54 16.94
N GLY A 116 -6.74 -1.44 16.75
CA GLY A 116 -6.52 -0.20 17.51
C GLY A 116 -6.72 -0.38 19.01
N SER A 117 -7.65 -1.23 19.45
CA SER A 117 -7.84 -1.56 20.86
C SER A 117 -6.66 -2.31 21.49
N GLN A 118 -5.81 -2.93 20.67
CA GLN A 118 -4.58 -3.61 21.10
C GLN A 118 -3.33 -2.71 20.99
N GLY A 119 -3.49 -1.44 20.61
CA GLY A 119 -2.34 -0.53 20.38
C GLY A 119 -1.59 -0.77 19.08
N PHE A 120 -2.11 -1.59 18.16
CA PHE A 120 -1.55 -1.70 16.82
C PHE A 120 -1.69 -0.38 16.06
N PRO A 121 -0.68 0.08 15.29
CA PRO A 121 -0.74 1.35 14.57
C PRO A 121 -1.75 1.31 13.43
N VAL A 122 -2.96 1.76 13.70
CA VAL A 122 -4.05 2.01 12.75
C VAL A 122 -4.72 3.34 13.11
N PRO A 123 -5.39 4.01 12.18
CA PRO A 123 -6.23 5.14 12.52
C PRO A 123 -7.31 4.72 13.54
N ARG A 124 -7.48 5.50 14.62
CA ARG A 124 -8.60 5.31 15.54
C ARG A 124 -9.91 5.48 14.77
N VAL A 125 -10.80 4.52 14.85
CA VAL A 125 -12.16 4.63 14.28
C VAL A 125 -13.13 5.13 15.32
N TYR A 126 -14.04 6.03 14.92
CA TYR A 126 -15.05 6.63 15.80
C TYR A 126 -16.39 5.91 15.69
N ALA A 127 -16.95 5.89 14.48
CA ALA A 127 -18.28 5.35 14.25
C ALA A 127 -18.42 4.76 12.84
N LEU A 128 -19.25 3.73 12.73
CA LEU A 128 -19.74 3.14 11.47
C LEU A 128 -21.20 3.57 11.29
N CYS A 129 -21.54 4.02 10.10
CA CYS A 129 -22.91 4.32 9.68
C CYS A 129 -23.33 3.34 8.59
N GLU A 130 -24.34 2.53 8.90
CA GLU A 130 -24.96 1.63 7.92
C GLU A 130 -26.28 2.19 7.37
N ASP A 131 -26.75 3.31 7.91
CA ASP A 131 -27.95 4.02 7.44
C ASP A 131 -27.64 4.82 6.17
N GLU A 132 -28.06 4.27 5.03
CA GLU A 132 -27.89 4.90 3.72
C GLU A 132 -28.66 6.23 3.59
N SER A 133 -29.65 6.50 4.49
CA SER A 133 -30.39 7.75 4.45
C SER A 133 -29.51 8.97 4.76
N VAL A 134 -28.34 8.80 5.42
CA VAL A 134 -27.43 9.90 5.79
C VAL A 134 -26.71 10.48 4.57
N ILE A 135 -25.96 9.65 3.83
CA ILE A 135 -25.18 10.09 2.66
C ILE A 135 -25.32 9.18 1.42
N GLY A 136 -26.32 8.30 1.42
CA GLY A 136 -26.62 7.42 0.29
C GLY A 136 -25.88 6.08 0.25
N THR A 137 -24.87 5.87 1.09
CA THR A 137 -24.12 4.60 1.21
C THR A 137 -23.54 4.45 2.61
N PRO A 138 -23.29 3.22 3.09
CA PRO A 138 -22.55 2.99 4.34
C PRO A 138 -21.16 3.62 4.34
N PHE A 139 -20.72 4.10 5.51
CA PHE A 139 -19.42 4.73 5.71
C PHE A 139 -18.93 4.58 7.15
N TYR A 140 -17.63 4.81 7.36
CA TYR A 140 -17.08 4.99 8.69
C TYR A 140 -16.20 6.23 8.78
N VAL A 141 -15.99 6.70 10.00
CA VAL A 141 -15.16 7.87 10.32
C VAL A 141 -14.01 7.44 11.20
N MET A 142 -12.81 7.95 10.88
CA MET A 142 -11.57 7.67 11.58
C MET A 142 -10.71 8.92 11.73
N ASP A 143 -9.63 8.82 12.52
CA ASP A 143 -8.63 9.88 12.68
C ASP A 143 -7.98 10.27 11.34
N MET A 144 -7.68 11.55 11.20
CA MET A 144 -6.68 12.03 10.26
C MET A 144 -5.30 11.92 10.89
N VAL A 145 -4.60 10.82 10.64
CA VAL A 145 -3.28 10.56 11.22
C VAL A 145 -2.24 11.47 10.56
N PRO A 146 -1.51 12.29 11.31
CA PRO A 146 -0.43 13.11 10.76
C PRO A 146 0.81 12.27 10.48
N GLY A 147 1.49 12.56 9.38
CA GLY A 147 2.71 11.87 8.97
C GLY A 147 2.95 11.95 7.48
N ARG A 148 3.80 11.08 6.96
CA ARG A 148 4.13 11.02 5.53
C ARG A 148 3.92 9.61 4.98
N ILE A 149 3.47 9.54 3.74
CA ILE A 149 3.41 8.28 2.95
C ILE A 149 4.64 8.26 2.04
N VAL A 150 5.31 7.11 1.98
CA VAL A 150 6.47 6.89 1.11
C VAL A 150 6.06 5.96 -0.02
N TRP A 151 6.13 6.47 -1.25
CA TRP A 151 5.66 5.77 -2.44
C TRP A 151 6.70 4.81 -3.03
N GLU A 152 7.99 5.05 -2.76
CA GLU A 152 9.08 4.27 -3.33
C GLU A 152 9.79 3.46 -2.24
N ALA A 153 9.87 2.14 -2.43
CA ALA A 153 10.40 1.21 -1.43
C ALA A 153 11.86 1.48 -1.01
N HIS A 154 12.63 2.20 -1.83
CA HIS A 154 14.01 2.58 -1.48
C HIS A 154 14.14 3.87 -0.65
N PHE A 155 13.01 4.54 -0.33
CA PHE A 155 12.97 5.76 0.51
C PHE A 155 13.95 6.83 0.03
N PRO A 156 13.73 7.45 -1.15
CA PRO A 156 14.74 8.28 -1.84
C PRO A 156 15.25 9.46 -1.01
N ASP A 157 14.38 10.09 -0.22
CA ASP A 157 14.70 11.32 0.55
C ASP A 157 15.30 11.05 1.93
N MET A 158 15.74 9.81 2.21
CA MET A 158 16.28 9.43 3.53
C MET A 158 17.77 9.15 3.49
N THR A 159 18.43 9.36 4.64
CA THR A 159 19.81 8.92 4.83
C THR A 159 19.89 7.40 4.93
N ARG A 160 21.10 6.86 4.86
CA ARG A 160 21.36 5.43 5.01
C ARG A 160 20.80 4.88 6.34
N GLU A 161 21.07 5.57 7.43
CA GLU A 161 20.63 5.17 8.77
C GLU A 161 19.11 5.24 8.90
N GLN A 162 18.50 6.27 8.34
CA GLN A 162 17.04 6.41 8.32
C GLN A 162 16.37 5.30 7.55
N ARG A 163 16.91 4.88 6.39
CA ARG A 163 16.35 3.76 5.63
C ARG A 163 16.34 2.47 6.43
N GLY A 164 17.50 2.09 7.01
CA GLY A 164 17.60 0.89 7.84
C GLY A 164 16.58 0.89 8.98
N ALA A 165 16.45 2.02 9.67
CA ALA A 165 15.49 2.17 10.77
C ALA A 165 14.03 2.08 10.32
N HIS A 166 13.67 2.59 9.11
CA HIS A 166 12.30 2.46 8.58
C HIS A 166 12.00 1.00 8.14
N PHE A 167 12.98 0.30 7.57
CA PHE A 167 12.84 -1.13 7.27
C PHE A 167 12.64 -1.94 8.55
N ASP A 168 13.38 -1.63 9.61
CA ASP A 168 13.20 -2.26 10.92
C ASP A 168 11.79 -2.00 11.49
N ALA A 169 11.31 -0.78 11.40
CA ALA A 169 9.96 -0.41 11.83
C ALA A 169 8.84 -1.13 11.05
N MET A 170 8.98 -1.25 9.71
CA MET A 170 8.02 -2.02 8.90
C MET A 170 8.02 -3.50 9.29
N ASN A 171 9.20 -4.09 9.46
CA ASN A 171 9.34 -5.49 9.88
C ASN A 171 8.72 -5.73 11.27
N ALA A 172 9.00 -4.85 12.22
CA ALA A 172 8.43 -4.95 13.56
C ALA A 172 6.91 -4.81 13.55
N THR A 173 6.36 -3.93 12.71
CA THR A 173 4.93 -3.71 12.63
C THR A 173 4.19 -4.93 12.05
N ILE A 174 4.69 -5.55 10.97
CA ILE A 174 4.03 -6.74 10.42
C ILE A 174 4.19 -7.95 11.35
N ALA A 175 5.33 -8.09 12.03
CA ALA A 175 5.52 -9.12 13.04
C ALA A 175 4.56 -8.96 14.22
N LEU A 176 4.32 -7.71 14.66
CA LEU A 176 3.32 -7.40 15.68
C LEU A 176 1.90 -7.77 15.20
N LEU A 177 1.53 -7.46 13.95
CA LEU A 177 0.24 -7.87 13.37
C LEU A 177 0.04 -9.38 13.49
N HIS A 178 1.06 -10.16 13.11
CA HIS A 178 1.01 -11.61 13.09
C HIS A 178 1.17 -12.27 14.48
N SER A 179 1.47 -11.48 15.51
CA SER A 179 1.53 -12.00 16.90
C SER A 179 0.15 -12.09 17.57
N TYR A 180 -0.85 -11.35 17.08
CA TYR A 180 -2.18 -11.38 17.68
C TYR A 180 -2.92 -12.68 17.37
N GLU A 181 -3.52 -13.27 18.42
CA GLU A 181 -4.48 -14.36 18.27
C GLU A 181 -5.84 -13.79 17.86
N PRO A 182 -6.37 -14.12 16.66
CA PRO A 182 -7.58 -13.47 16.13
C PRO A 182 -8.79 -13.58 17.07
N ALA A 183 -9.00 -14.74 17.69
CA ALA A 183 -10.13 -14.94 18.61
C ALA A 183 -10.02 -14.06 19.87
N ALA A 184 -8.79 -13.85 20.37
CA ALA A 184 -8.55 -13.06 21.57
C ALA A 184 -8.83 -11.56 21.36
N ILE A 185 -8.74 -11.08 20.13
CA ILE A 185 -9.01 -9.67 19.77
C ILE A 185 -10.37 -9.46 19.09
N GLY A 186 -11.28 -10.45 19.17
CA GLY A 186 -12.63 -10.37 18.62
C GLY A 186 -12.72 -10.52 17.10
N LEU A 187 -11.71 -11.11 16.45
CA LEU A 187 -11.66 -11.35 15.00
C LEU A 187 -11.69 -12.83 14.62
N GLY A 188 -12.09 -13.74 15.53
CA GLY A 188 -12.16 -15.18 15.26
C GLY A 188 -13.10 -15.57 14.10
N ASP A 189 -14.09 -14.73 13.78
CA ASP A 189 -15.03 -14.86 12.66
C ASP A 189 -14.70 -13.96 11.46
N TYR A 190 -13.55 -13.29 11.47
CA TYR A 190 -13.19 -12.29 10.45
C TYR A 190 -12.88 -12.90 9.07
N GLY A 191 -12.66 -14.18 9.01
CA GLY A 191 -12.40 -14.94 7.79
C GLY A 191 -12.40 -16.44 8.05
N ARG A 192 -12.07 -17.20 7.01
CA ARG A 192 -11.90 -18.64 7.11
C ARG A 192 -10.46 -18.99 7.46
N ALA A 193 -10.22 -19.57 8.62
CA ALA A 193 -8.90 -19.80 9.17
C ALA A 193 -8.05 -20.84 8.37
N THR A 194 -8.66 -21.86 7.76
CA THR A 194 -7.95 -22.98 7.12
C THR A 194 -7.89 -22.87 5.60
N GLY A 195 -6.87 -23.48 4.98
CA GLY A 195 -6.71 -23.60 3.53
C GLY A 195 -6.56 -22.26 2.81
N PHE A 196 -5.91 -21.28 3.43
CA PHE A 196 -5.80 -19.93 2.87
C PHE A 196 -5.10 -19.94 1.51
N VAL A 197 -3.91 -20.52 1.42
CA VAL A 197 -3.09 -20.53 0.20
C VAL A 197 -3.83 -21.26 -0.93
N GLU A 198 -4.37 -22.45 -0.65
CA GLU A 198 -5.13 -23.25 -1.62
C GLU A 198 -6.31 -22.44 -2.21
N ARG A 199 -7.13 -21.84 -1.34
CA ARG A 199 -8.27 -21.03 -1.78
C ARG A 199 -7.86 -19.82 -2.61
N GLN A 200 -6.76 -19.17 -2.26
CA GLN A 200 -6.27 -18.02 -3.00
C GLN A 200 -5.72 -18.42 -4.38
N VAL A 201 -4.93 -19.51 -4.45
CA VAL A 201 -4.46 -20.06 -5.73
C VAL A 201 -5.65 -20.43 -6.62
N ALA A 202 -6.62 -21.18 -6.09
CA ALA A 202 -7.83 -21.58 -6.84
C ALA A 202 -8.64 -20.35 -7.32
N ARG A 203 -8.82 -19.34 -6.48
CA ARG A 203 -9.54 -18.10 -6.83
C ARG A 203 -8.88 -17.35 -7.97
N TRP A 204 -7.57 -17.08 -7.86
CA TRP A 204 -6.85 -16.26 -8.84
C TRP A 204 -6.64 -17.02 -10.15
N SER A 205 -6.38 -18.33 -10.11
CA SER A 205 -6.32 -19.20 -11.29
C SER A 205 -7.66 -19.21 -12.03
N LYS A 206 -8.77 -19.38 -11.28
CA LYS A 206 -10.12 -19.34 -11.87
C LYS A 206 -10.43 -17.98 -12.49
N GLN A 207 -10.06 -16.87 -11.83
CA GLN A 207 -10.26 -15.53 -12.37
C GLN A 207 -9.50 -15.33 -13.67
N TYR A 208 -8.22 -15.73 -13.71
CA TYR A 208 -7.37 -15.65 -14.90
C TYR A 208 -7.96 -16.50 -16.05
N VAL A 209 -8.26 -17.76 -15.79
CA VAL A 209 -8.76 -18.70 -16.82
C VAL A 209 -10.11 -18.28 -17.40
N ASN A 210 -11.00 -17.71 -16.56
CA ASN A 210 -12.37 -17.36 -16.97
C ASN A 210 -12.47 -16.00 -17.68
N ASP A 211 -11.49 -15.11 -17.57
CA ASP A 211 -11.52 -13.82 -18.26
C ASP A 211 -10.93 -13.93 -19.67
N THR A 212 -11.75 -14.46 -20.59
CA THR A 212 -11.37 -14.70 -21.98
C THR A 212 -11.14 -13.41 -22.78
N ASP A 213 -11.76 -12.30 -22.39
CA ASP A 213 -11.60 -10.99 -23.05
C ASP A 213 -10.21 -10.42 -22.87
N ALA A 214 -9.56 -10.75 -21.77
CA ALA A 214 -8.17 -10.36 -21.49
C ALA A 214 -7.13 -11.15 -22.32
N GLY A 215 -7.55 -12.28 -22.93
CA GLY A 215 -6.67 -13.21 -23.64
C GLY A 215 -5.80 -14.05 -22.71
N ARG A 216 -4.94 -14.89 -23.29
CA ARG A 216 -4.03 -15.76 -22.54
C ARG A 216 -2.63 -15.17 -22.50
N VAL A 217 -1.90 -15.44 -21.43
CA VAL A 217 -0.50 -15.07 -21.22
C VAL A 217 0.31 -16.35 -20.95
N PRO A 218 1.25 -16.75 -21.84
CA PRO A 218 1.93 -18.05 -21.73
C PRO A 218 2.58 -18.34 -20.39
N ALA A 219 3.21 -17.33 -19.76
CA ALA A 219 3.80 -17.48 -18.44
C ALA A 219 2.73 -17.76 -17.37
N MET A 220 1.58 -17.07 -17.44
CA MET A 220 0.46 -17.31 -16.52
C MET A 220 -0.14 -18.72 -16.66
N ASP A 221 -0.20 -19.25 -17.88
CA ASP A 221 -0.67 -20.62 -18.12
C ASP A 221 0.22 -21.64 -17.42
N ARG A 222 1.55 -21.49 -17.56
CA ARG A 222 2.53 -22.33 -16.85
C ARG A 222 2.44 -22.19 -15.34
N LEU A 223 2.24 -20.95 -14.85
CA LEU A 223 2.12 -20.68 -13.42
C LEU A 223 0.86 -21.32 -12.81
N VAL A 224 -0.28 -21.33 -13.49
CA VAL A 224 -1.49 -22.03 -13.02
C VAL A 224 -1.21 -23.51 -12.80
N ASP A 225 -0.55 -24.16 -13.76
CA ASP A 225 -0.21 -25.57 -13.68
C ASP A 225 0.83 -25.83 -12.57
N TRP A 226 1.86 -24.98 -12.49
CA TRP A 226 2.93 -25.11 -11.51
C TRP A 226 2.42 -24.94 -10.07
N LEU A 227 1.64 -23.88 -9.81
CA LEU A 227 1.06 -23.60 -8.50
C LEU A 227 0.12 -24.73 -8.03
N GLY A 228 -0.65 -25.30 -8.95
CA GLY A 228 -1.53 -26.41 -8.63
C GLY A 228 -0.79 -27.71 -8.29
N LYS A 229 0.37 -27.95 -8.95
CA LYS A 229 1.19 -29.15 -8.72
C LYS A 229 2.03 -29.13 -7.43
N HIS A 230 2.40 -27.94 -6.99
CA HIS A 230 3.33 -27.74 -5.88
C HIS A 230 2.66 -27.11 -4.64
N LEU A 231 1.34 -27.18 -4.57
CA LEU A 231 0.58 -26.60 -3.46
C LEU A 231 1.08 -27.14 -2.12
N PRO A 232 1.55 -26.25 -1.20
CA PRO A 232 2.04 -26.70 0.09
C PRO A 232 0.91 -27.18 1.00
N THR A 233 1.26 -28.05 1.95
CA THR A 233 0.34 -28.43 3.03
C THR A 233 0.00 -27.19 3.87
N ASP A 234 -1.28 -27.04 4.24
CA ASP A 234 -1.72 -25.97 5.13
C ASP A 234 -1.00 -26.07 6.48
N SER A 235 -0.38 -25.00 6.91
CA SER A 235 0.33 -24.93 8.20
C SER A 235 -0.61 -24.97 9.40
N GLY A 236 -1.88 -24.63 9.19
CA GLY A 236 -2.85 -24.39 10.26
C GLY A 236 -2.61 -23.11 11.06
N ASP A 237 -1.51 -22.37 10.79
CA ASP A 237 -1.27 -21.05 11.41
C ASP A 237 -2.11 -19.99 10.70
N SER A 238 -3.06 -19.43 11.42
CA SER A 238 -3.97 -18.43 10.88
C SER A 238 -3.94 -17.18 11.73
N ARG A 239 -3.60 -16.06 11.11
CA ARG A 239 -3.53 -14.73 11.74
C ARG A 239 -4.39 -13.74 10.97
N VAL A 240 -4.54 -12.54 11.52
CA VAL A 240 -5.03 -11.42 10.73
C VAL A 240 -3.93 -11.05 9.74
N VAL A 241 -4.24 -11.13 8.45
CA VAL A 241 -3.35 -10.73 7.36
C VAL A 241 -3.86 -9.46 6.71
N HIS A 242 -2.95 -8.59 6.31
CA HIS A 242 -3.27 -7.34 5.63
C HIS A 242 -3.65 -7.58 4.16
N GLY A 243 -2.87 -8.42 3.48
CA GLY A 243 -3.08 -8.78 2.09
C GLY A 243 -2.50 -7.81 1.06
N ASP A 244 -2.05 -6.61 1.48
CA ASP A 244 -1.35 -5.62 0.64
C ASP A 244 -0.39 -4.77 1.50
N TYR A 245 0.42 -5.41 2.34
CA TYR A 245 1.33 -4.73 3.27
C TYR A 245 2.54 -4.16 2.53
N ARG A 246 2.56 -2.83 2.33
CA ARG A 246 3.57 -2.09 1.56
C ARG A 246 3.79 -0.71 2.18
N CYS A 247 4.96 -0.09 1.92
CA CYS A 247 5.31 1.22 2.48
C CYS A 247 4.34 2.35 2.07
N ASP A 248 3.75 2.27 0.88
CA ASP A 248 2.75 3.23 0.39
C ASP A 248 1.36 3.06 1.02
N ASN A 249 1.14 1.96 1.75
CA ASN A 249 -0.02 1.75 2.64
C ASN A 249 0.31 2.05 4.12
N MET A 250 1.35 2.85 4.38
CA MET A 250 1.75 3.24 5.74
C MET A 250 1.91 4.74 5.87
N ILE A 251 1.50 5.26 7.02
CA ILE A 251 1.86 6.61 7.45
C ILE A 251 3.04 6.50 8.42
N PHE A 252 4.15 7.10 8.05
CA PHE A 252 5.33 7.21 8.92
C PHE A 252 5.32 8.54 9.66
N ALA A 253 5.89 8.57 10.86
CA ALA A 253 6.15 9.82 11.56
C ALA A 253 7.03 10.76 10.70
N ALA A 254 6.85 12.05 10.84
CA ALA A 254 7.60 13.03 10.05
C ALA A 254 9.10 13.05 10.41
N ASP A 255 9.44 12.79 11.67
CA ASP A 255 10.72 12.99 12.31
C ASP A 255 11.34 11.75 12.97
N ALA A 256 10.65 10.61 12.88
CA ALA A 256 11.10 9.34 13.47
C ALA A 256 10.82 8.15 12.54
N PRO A 257 11.60 7.05 12.64
CA PRO A 257 11.35 5.81 11.90
C PRO A 257 10.24 5.00 12.58
N GLU A 258 9.04 5.56 12.64
CA GLU A 258 7.89 4.99 13.32
C GLU A 258 6.71 4.88 12.35
N VAL A 259 6.09 3.71 12.27
CA VAL A 259 4.82 3.52 11.58
C VAL A 259 3.69 4.03 12.48
N ARG A 260 3.08 5.15 12.09
CA ARG A 260 1.95 5.77 12.80
C ARG A 260 0.63 5.11 12.48
N ALA A 261 0.47 4.65 11.25
CA ALA A 261 -0.73 3.92 10.85
C ALA A 261 -0.46 3.02 9.63
N VAL A 262 -1.02 1.82 9.66
CA VAL A 262 -1.20 0.95 8.49
C VAL A 262 -2.59 1.21 7.94
N LEU A 263 -2.66 1.43 6.63
CA LEU A 263 -3.86 1.82 5.88
C LEU A 263 -4.30 0.72 4.91
N ASP A 264 -5.51 0.86 4.37
CA ASP A 264 -6.07 0.04 3.29
C ASP A 264 -6.27 -1.44 3.62
N TRP A 265 -7.14 -1.68 4.59
CA TRP A 265 -7.48 -3.00 5.10
C TRP A 265 -8.55 -3.75 4.29
N GLU A 266 -8.87 -3.29 3.07
CA GLU A 266 -9.95 -3.88 2.26
C GLU A 266 -9.69 -5.34 1.85
N LEU A 267 -8.41 -5.76 1.77
CA LEU A 267 -8.00 -7.13 1.44
C LEU A 267 -7.76 -8.01 2.67
N SER A 268 -7.87 -7.43 3.87
CA SER A 268 -7.57 -8.14 5.11
C SER A 268 -8.55 -9.27 5.40
N THR A 269 -8.03 -10.31 6.02
CA THR A 269 -8.80 -11.52 6.38
C THR A 269 -8.03 -12.35 7.40
N LEU A 270 -8.59 -13.52 7.77
CA LEU A 270 -7.79 -14.57 8.40
C LEU A 270 -7.02 -15.35 7.33
N GLY A 271 -5.73 -15.51 7.50
CA GLY A 271 -4.87 -16.15 6.52
C GLY A 271 -3.51 -16.57 7.05
N ASP A 272 -2.69 -17.09 6.17
CA ASP A 272 -1.33 -17.51 6.48
C ASP A 272 -0.41 -16.28 6.63
N PRO A 273 0.16 -16.04 7.83
CA PRO A 273 1.04 -14.89 8.07
C PRO A 273 2.34 -14.94 7.25
N VAL A 274 2.81 -16.14 6.88
CA VAL A 274 3.99 -16.27 6.02
C VAL A 274 3.68 -15.81 4.60
N ALA A 275 2.47 -16.09 4.10
CA ALA A 275 2.03 -15.59 2.79
C ALA A 275 1.90 -14.05 2.77
N ASP A 276 1.42 -13.44 3.86
CA ASP A 276 1.32 -11.98 3.97
C ASP A 276 2.71 -11.31 4.04
N PHE A 277 3.61 -11.86 4.86
CA PHE A 277 4.98 -11.38 4.92
C PHE A 277 5.73 -11.58 3.59
N THR A 278 5.51 -12.71 2.91
CA THR A 278 6.10 -12.98 1.60
C THR A 278 5.60 -12.00 0.54
N TYR A 279 4.34 -11.57 0.60
CA TYR A 279 3.86 -10.50 -0.26
C TYR A 279 4.65 -9.20 -0.05
N HIS A 280 4.95 -8.85 1.20
CA HIS A 280 5.80 -7.70 1.51
C HIS A 280 7.23 -7.86 0.97
N LEU A 281 7.78 -9.07 0.97
CA LEU A 281 9.10 -9.36 0.39
C LEU A 281 9.18 -9.15 -1.13
N LEU A 282 8.06 -9.05 -1.84
CA LEU A 282 8.07 -8.80 -3.30
C LEU A 282 8.83 -7.53 -3.68
N MET A 283 8.99 -6.57 -2.76
CA MET A 283 9.82 -5.39 -3.00
C MET A 283 11.27 -5.75 -3.39
N TYR A 284 11.82 -6.87 -2.89
CA TYR A 284 13.17 -7.34 -3.23
C TYR A 284 13.25 -7.98 -4.64
N ARG A 285 12.13 -8.39 -5.21
CA ARG A 285 12.03 -9.04 -6.53
C ARG A 285 11.69 -8.05 -7.63
N MET A 286 10.87 -7.06 -7.32
CA MET A 286 10.41 -6.12 -8.32
C MET A 286 11.47 -5.05 -8.61
N PRO A 287 11.62 -4.63 -9.88
CA PRO A 287 12.57 -3.59 -10.24
C PRO A 287 12.16 -2.24 -9.61
N GLY A 288 13.15 -1.38 -9.38
CA GLY A 288 12.93 0.01 -9.00
C GLY A 288 12.30 0.84 -10.11
N GLY A 289 11.82 2.04 -9.73
CA GLY A 289 11.26 3.02 -10.65
C GLY A 289 9.73 3.12 -10.61
N PRO A 290 9.15 3.98 -11.44
CA PRO A 290 7.74 4.38 -11.34
C PRO A 290 6.75 3.24 -11.62
N SER A 291 7.24 2.16 -12.27
CA SER A 291 6.36 1.05 -12.64
C SER A 291 6.10 0.07 -11.51
N PHE A 292 7.09 -0.26 -10.67
CA PHE A 292 6.95 -1.31 -9.65
C PHE A 292 7.38 -0.89 -8.26
N SER A 293 8.12 0.21 -8.11
CA SER A 293 8.61 0.69 -6.79
C SER A 293 9.34 -0.40 -5.98
N GLY A 294 10.18 -1.22 -6.66
CA GLY A 294 10.93 -2.30 -6.02
C GLY A 294 12.39 -1.94 -5.77
N LEU A 295 13.16 -2.93 -5.30
CA LEU A 295 14.57 -2.82 -4.89
C LEU A 295 15.51 -3.65 -5.77
N ALA A 296 14.98 -4.48 -6.67
CA ALA A 296 15.81 -5.37 -7.50
C ALA A 296 16.83 -4.57 -8.32
N GLY A 297 18.08 -5.01 -8.30
CA GLY A 297 19.19 -4.35 -9.00
C GLY A 297 19.80 -3.14 -8.27
N MET A 298 19.31 -2.76 -7.11
CA MET A 298 19.91 -1.69 -6.29
C MET A 298 21.04 -2.22 -5.39
N ASP A 299 22.02 -1.39 -5.10
CA ASP A 299 23.02 -1.66 -4.07
C ASP A 299 22.43 -1.39 -2.68
N LEU A 300 21.79 -2.41 -2.10
CA LEU A 300 21.10 -2.33 -0.82
C LEU A 300 22.07 -1.94 0.32
N ALA A 301 23.28 -2.47 0.28
CA ALA A 301 24.29 -2.18 1.31
C ALA A 301 24.70 -0.71 1.29
N ALA A 302 24.93 -0.13 0.11
CA ALA A 302 25.23 1.30 -0.03
C ALA A 302 24.03 2.17 0.42
N LEU A 303 22.81 1.73 0.17
CA LEU A 303 21.59 2.41 0.59
C LEU A 303 21.29 2.27 2.09
N GLY A 304 21.90 1.32 2.80
CA GLY A 304 21.59 1.01 4.19
C GLY A 304 20.27 0.24 4.35
N ILE A 305 19.81 -0.41 3.29
CA ILE A 305 18.66 -1.29 3.29
C ILE A 305 19.13 -2.71 3.64
N PRO A 306 18.46 -3.44 4.55
CA PRO A 306 18.85 -4.82 4.89
C PRO A 306 18.75 -5.71 3.66
N SER A 307 19.60 -6.75 3.59
CA SER A 307 19.39 -7.83 2.63
C SER A 307 18.06 -8.54 2.88
N GLU A 308 17.52 -9.24 1.88
CA GLU A 308 16.31 -10.03 2.09
C GLU A 308 16.50 -11.07 3.20
N ASP A 309 17.65 -11.73 3.23
CA ASP A 309 17.94 -12.75 4.24
C ASP A 309 17.99 -12.17 5.66
N ASP A 310 18.63 -11.02 5.84
CA ASP A 310 18.63 -10.32 7.13
C ASP A 310 17.21 -9.88 7.54
N TYR A 311 16.45 -9.36 6.58
CA TYR A 311 15.07 -8.91 6.82
C TYR A 311 14.13 -10.07 7.18
N VAL A 312 14.31 -11.23 6.55
CA VAL A 312 13.62 -12.49 6.89
C VAL A 312 14.04 -12.97 8.27
N ALA A 313 15.34 -12.98 8.58
CA ALA A 313 15.83 -13.39 9.89
C ALA A 313 15.25 -12.53 11.02
N ASP A 314 15.14 -11.24 10.81
CA ASP A 314 14.52 -10.31 11.77
C ASP A 314 13.03 -10.60 12.01
N TYR A 315 12.27 -10.86 10.95
CA TYR A 315 10.87 -11.27 11.08
C TYR A 315 10.73 -12.62 11.82
N CYS A 316 11.53 -13.60 11.45
CA CYS A 316 11.54 -14.92 12.12
C CYS A 316 11.84 -14.76 13.62
N ARG A 317 12.87 -13.99 13.98
CA ARG A 317 13.22 -13.71 15.38
C ARG A 317 12.07 -13.05 16.14
N ARG A 318 11.37 -12.09 15.54
CA ARG A 318 10.25 -11.38 16.16
C ARG A 318 9.00 -12.25 16.34
N THR A 319 8.80 -13.19 15.44
CA THR A 319 7.63 -14.09 15.45
C THR A 319 7.90 -15.45 16.08
N GLY A 320 9.13 -15.70 16.57
CA GLY A 320 9.52 -16.98 17.16
C GLY A 320 9.58 -18.13 16.18
N ARG A 321 9.90 -17.85 14.90
CA ARG A 321 10.04 -18.84 13.83
C ARG A 321 11.51 -19.12 13.56
N ASP A 322 11.85 -20.37 13.24
CA ASP A 322 13.20 -20.74 12.82
C ASP A 322 13.48 -20.34 11.36
N HIS A 323 12.48 -20.37 10.50
CA HIS A 323 12.54 -20.03 9.08
C HIS A 323 11.16 -19.70 8.52
N LEU A 324 11.09 -19.26 7.27
CA LEU A 324 9.82 -19.08 6.52
C LEU A 324 9.54 -20.36 5.71
N PRO A 325 8.56 -21.20 6.12
CA PRO A 325 8.21 -22.38 5.34
C PRO A 325 7.60 -21.97 3.99
N ASN A 326 7.92 -22.72 2.94
CA ASN A 326 7.38 -22.53 1.60
C ASN A 326 7.61 -21.14 0.99
N LYS A 327 8.63 -20.38 1.45
CA LYS A 327 8.89 -18.99 1.01
C LYS A 327 8.92 -18.89 -0.52
N ASP A 328 9.66 -19.75 -1.20
CA ASP A 328 9.82 -19.67 -2.66
C ASP A 328 8.49 -19.91 -3.38
N TYR A 329 7.70 -20.90 -2.96
CA TYR A 329 6.35 -21.11 -3.49
C TYR A 329 5.46 -19.87 -3.29
N LEU A 330 5.50 -19.28 -2.10
CA LEU A 330 4.68 -18.11 -1.76
C LEU A 330 5.09 -16.86 -2.51
N ILE A 331 6.39 -16.66 -2.82
CA ILE A 331 6.86 -15.58 -3.71
C ILE A 331 6.22 -15.74 -5.10
N VAL A 332 6.30 -16.94 -5.68
CA VAL A 332 5.70 -17.23 -6.99
C VAL A 332 4.20 -16.98 -6.96
N PHE A 333 3.51 -17.47 -5.93
CA PHE A 333 2.07 -17.24 -5.77
C PHE A 333 1.73 -15.75 -5.66
N CYS A 334 2.47 -14.96 -4.88
CA CYS A 334 2.22 -13.53 -4.70
C CYS A 334 2.43 -12.75 -6.00
N LEU A 335 3.48 -13.06 -6.78
CA LEU A 335 3.72 -12.48 -8.10
C LEU A 335 2.60 -12.87 -9.08
N PHE A 336 2.22 -14.14 -9.11
CA PHE A 336 1.08 -14.63 -9.90
C PHE A 336 -0.22 -13.90 -9.55
N ARG A 337 -0.50 -13.70 -8.26
CA ARG A 337 -1.67 -12.93 -7.79
C ARG A 337 -1.67 -11.51 -8.33
N LEU A 338 -0.53 -10.81 -8.27
CA LEU A 338 -0.40 -9.46 -8.82
C LEU A 338 -0.63 -9.44 -10.34
N ALA A 339 -0.06 -10.40 -11.07
CA ALA A 339 -0.27 -10.55 -12.51
C ALA A 339 -1.75 -10.85 -12.82
N ALA A 340 -2.43 -11.68 -12.02
CA ALA A 340 -3.87 -11.96 -12.19
C ALA A 340 -4.75 -10.73 -11.94
N ILE A 341 -4.36 -9.83 -11.02
CA ILE A 341 -5.02 -8.53 -10.82
C ILE A 341 -4.89 -7.67 -12.08
N LEU A 342 -3.67 -7.55 -12.64
CA LEU A 342 -3.42 -6.80 -13.87
C LEU A 342 -4.16 -7.39 -15.08
N HIS A 343 -4.22 -8.72 -15.18
CA HIS A 343 -5.02 -9.42 -16.19
C HIS A 343 -6.51 -9.07 -16.08
N GLY A 344 -7.06 -9.03 -14.88
CA GLY A 344 -8.44 -8.59 -14.66
C GLY A 344 -8.68 -7.11 -15.05
N ILE A 345 -7.66 -6.23 -14.90
CA ILE A 345 -7.71 -4.85 -15.42
C ILE A 345 -7.72 -4.85 -16.95
N LYS A 346 -6.90 -5.68 -17.60
CA LYS A 346 -6.88 -5.85 -19.05
C LYS A 346 -8.25 -6.28 -19.59
N GLY A 347 -8.91 -7.25 -18.95
CA GLY A 347 -10.27 -7.67 -19.32
C GLY A 347 -11.31 -6.54 -19.17
N ARG A 348 -11.24 -5.74 -18.11
CA ARG A 348 -12.12 -4.58 -17.94
C ARG A 348 -11.90 -3.51 -19.02
N LEU A 349 -10.64 -3.29 -19.42
CA LEU A 349 -10.29 -2.38 -20.53
C LEU A 349 -10.90 -2.89 -21.84
N ALA A 350 -10.75 -4.18 -22.15
CA ALA A 350 -11.30 -4.79 -23.35
C ALA A 350 -12.83 -4.65 -23.43
N ARG A 351 -13.52 -4.71 -22.29
CA ARG A 351 -14.98 -4.52 -22.18
C ARG A 351 -15.42 -3.06 -22.10
N GLY A 352 -14.49 -2.08 -22.14
CA GLY A 352 -14.81 -0.65 -22.01
C GLY A 352 -15.25 -0.23 -20.60
N ASN A 353 -15.02 -1.05 -19.58
CA ASN A 353 -15.47 -0.83 -18.20
C ASN A 353 -14.35 -0.34 -17.27
N ALA A 354 -13.19 0.03 -17.80
CA ALA A 354 -12.09 0.56 -17.00
C ALA A 354 -12.21 2.09 -16.90
N SER A 355 -12.32 2.59 -15.69
CA SER A 355 -12.56 4.00 -15.38
C SER A 355 -11.29 4.85 -15.24
N SER A 356 -10.09 4.28 -15.38
CA SER A 356 -8.83 4.95 -15.09
C SER A 356 -7.95 5.13 -16.32
N ALA A 357 -7.48 6.36 -16.56
CA ALA A 357 -6.46 6.66 -17.56
C ALA A 357 -5.13 5.90 -17.31
N HIS A 358 -4.88 5.48 -16.06
CA HIS A 358 -3.71 4.69 -15.68
C HIS A 358 -3.86 3.19 -15.94
N ALA A 359 -5.08 2.71 -16.26
CA ALA A 359 -5.32 1.27 -16.44
C ALA A 359 -4.49 0.68 -17.60
N ALA A 360 -4.31 1.43 -18.69
CA ALA A 360 -3.48 0.99 -19.82
C ALA A 360 -2.00 0.81 -19.40
N ALA A 361 -1.42 1.79 -18.71
CA ALA A 361 -0.05 1.70 -18.21
C ALA A 361 0.14 0.57 -17.16
N MET A 362 -0.90 0.25 -16.39
CA MET A 362 -0.87 -0.90 -15.47
C MET A 362 -0.84 -2.23 -16.23
N VAL A 363 -1.57 -2.35 -17.34
CA VAL A 363 -1.61 -3.57 -18.15
C VAL A 363 -0.29 -3.86 -18.83
N GLU A 364 0.50 -2.85 -19.20
CA GLU A 364 1.85 -3.03 -19.78
C GLU A 364 2.80 -3.80 -18.83
N ARG A 365 2.51 -3.81 -17.53
CA ARG A 365 3.30 -4.54 -16.51
C ARG A 365 2.93 -6.02 -16.41
N LEU A 366 1.83 -6.45 -17.02
CA LEU A 366 1.30 -7.82 -16.87
C LEU A 366 2.29 -8.88 -17.32
N GLU A 367 2.76 -8.80 -18.56
CA GLU A 367 3.67 -9.81 -19.12
C GLU A 367 5.03 -9.81 -18.40
N PRO A 368 5.72 -8.66 -18.20
CA PRO A 368 6.94 -8.63 -17.40
C PRO A 368 6.80 -9.23 -15.99
N LEU A 369 5.67 -9.00 -15.34
CA LEU A 369 5.43 -9.54 -14.00
C LEU A 369 5.15 -11.05 -14.03
N ALA A 370 4.44 -11.53 -15.04
CA ALA A 370 4.20 -12.96 -15.24
C ALA A 370 5.49 -13.71 -15.56
N ASP A 371 6.37 -13.11 -16.38
CA ASP A 371 7.68 -13.68 -16.70
C ASP A 371 8.58 -13.73 -15.46
N LEU A 372 8.62 -12.65 -14.66
CA LEU A 372 9.34 -12.64 -13.38
C LEU A 372 8.83 -13.76 -12.46
N ALA A 373 7.50 -13.92 -12.35
CA ALA A 373 6.92 -14.98 -11.53
C ALA A 373 7.32 -16.38 -12.03
N TRP A 374 7.43 -16.57 -13.35
CA TRP A 374 7.90 -17.82 -13.92
C TRP A 374 9.39 -18.06 -13.64
N GLU A 375 10.24 -17.05 -13.78
CA GLU A 375 11.66 -17.13 -13.42
C GLU A 375 11.87 -17.51 -11.95
N GLU A 376 11.05 -16.97 -11.03
CA GLU A 376 11.10 -17.38 -9.62
C GLU A 376 10.61 -18.84 -9.44
N ALA A 377 9.63 -19.30 -10.21
CA ALA A 377 9.19 -20.68 -10.18
C ALA A 377 10.28 -21.67 -10.64
N GLU A 378 11.08 -21.30 -11.65
CA GLU A 378 12.20 -22.10 -12.13
C GLU A 378 13.37 -22.17 -11.11
N LYS A 379 13.52 -21.16 -10.26
CA LYS A 379 14.55 -21.10 -9.21
C LYS A 379 14.09 -21.75 -7.88
N ALA A 380 12.76 -21.93 -7.70
CA ALA A 380 12.18 -22.35 -6.44
C ALA A 380 12.74 -23.69 -5.97
N ARG A 381 13.13 -23.74 -4.69
CA ARG A 381 13.53 -24.97 -3.98
C ARG A 381 12.35 -25.42 -3.13
N LEU A 382 11.68 -26.49 -3.57
CA LEU A 382 10.45 -27.04 -2.96
C LEU A 382 10.73 -28.32 -2.21
#